data_a6861bf61a81bbcdc7024302f5364082
#
_entry.id   a6861bf61a81bbcdc7024302f5364082
#
_cell.length_a   1.000
_cell.length_b   1.000
_cell.length_c   1.000
_cell.angle_alpha   90.00
_cell.angle_beta   90.00
_cell.angle_gamma   90.00
#
_symmetry.space_group_name_H-M   'P 1'
#
loop_
_entity.id
_entity.type
_entity.pdbx_description
1 polymer ?
#
loop_
_entity_poly.entity_id
_entity_poly.type
_entity_poly.pdbx_seq_one_letter_code
_entity_poly.pdbx_strand_id
1 'polypeptide(L)'
;MKFHLMDTDELRRIYETDLREAFPPSELKPLSAMEDLRAKGLYDPLRFLDENGETLGYALLWRHKDGRYILIDYLCVPAAQRNRGIGAKLIAAMQDYYPEETVFIWESEAPTGDPAQDTMILRRLDFYRRCGASTLGYDCALFGVHFKNLCLASPVPEEEDILRKHQEIYRAQFTPERYARFIQLPLVPGEKPFEITDWTEE
;
A
#
# COMPACT_ATOMS: atom_id res chain seq x y z
N MET A 1 -10.55 16.56 -10.30
CA MET A 1 -9.29 16.14 -9.67
C MET A 1 -8.29 15.86 -10.77
N LYS A 2 -7.04 16.34 -10.66
CA LYS A 2 -5.96 16.09 -11.63
C LYS A 2 -4.94 15.14 -11.00
N PHE A 3 -4.26 14.35 -11.84
CA PHE A 3 -3.15 13.49 -11.44
C PHE A 3 -1.85 14.08 -11.90
N HIS A 4 -0.83 13.88 -11.11
CA HIS A 4 0.54 14.20 -11.45
C HIS A 4 1.43 13.03 -11.04
N LEU A 5 2.09 12.41 -12.03
CA LEU A 5 3.14 11.42 -11.76
C LEU A 5 4.39 12.17 -11.30
N MET A 6 4.71 12.04 -10.03
CA MET A 6 5.82 12.79 -9.42
C MET A 6 7.16 12.37 -10.01
N ASP A 7 8.04 13.34 -10.19
CA ASP A 7 9.45 13.07 -10.46
C ASP A 7 10.22 12.62 -9.19
N THR A 8 11.51 12.36 -9.34
CA THR A 8 12.34 11.87 -8.23
C THR A 8 12.49 12.90 -7.10
N ASP A 9 12.60 14.18 -7.44
CA ASP A 9 12.79 15.24 -6.43
C ASP A 9 11.49 15.52 -5.67
N GLU A 10 10.35 15.40 -6.34
CA GLU A 10 9.03 15.49 -5.71
C GLU A 10 8.79 14.30 -4.77
N LEU A 11 9.14 13.07 -5.19
CA LEU A 11 9.05 11.88 -4.35
C LEU A 11 9.93 12.01 -3.10
N ARG A 12 11.18 12.46 -3.25
CA ARG A 12 12.09 12.72 -2.11
C ARG A 12 11.49 13.72 -1.12
N ARG A 13 10.92 14.81 -1.65
CA ARG A 13 10.32 15.84 -0.80
C ARG A 13 9.18 15.30 0.06
N ILE A 14 8.22 14.59 -0.55
CA ILE A 14 7.09 14.04 0.20
C ILE A 14 7.52 12.91 1.14
N TYR A 15 8.58 12.17 0.80
CA TYR A 15 9.15 11.15 1.66
C TYR A 15 9.67 11.74 2.97
N GLU A 16 10.44 12.83 2.88
CA GLU A 16 11.04 13.49 4.04
C GLU A 16 10.02 14.27 4.90
N THR A 17 8.86 14.57 4.36
CA THR A 17 7.79 15.32 5.04
C THR A 17 6.61 14.42 5.35
N ASP A 18 5.67 14.31 4.40
CA ASP A 18 4.35 13.71 4.60
C ASP A 18 4.39 12.22 4.95
N LEU A 19 5.30 11.44 4.31
CA LEU A 19 5.36 9.99 4.55
C LEU A 19 6.00 9.67 5.90
N ARG A 20 7.09 10.32 6.27
CA ARG A 20 7.70 10.14 7.60
C ARG A 20 6.81 10.59 8.75
N GLU A 21 5.93 11.57 8.51
CA GLU A 21 4.92 11.96 9.50
C GLU A 21 3.78 10.94 9.60
N ALA A 22 3.41 10.33 8.46
CA ALA A 22 2.23 9.47 8.38
C ALA A 22 2.49 8.00 8.72
N PHE A 23 3.73 7.50 8.56
CA PHE A 23 4.08 6.09 8.71
C PHE A 23 5.28 5.89 9.63
N PRO A 24 5.21 4.90 10.55
CA PRO A 24 6.35 4.54 11.40
C PRO A 24 7.48 3.90 10.58
N PRO A 25 8.74 3.90 11.08
CA PRO A 25 9.89 3.29 10.38
C PRO A 25 9.71 1.82 10.01
N SER A 26 8.99 1.05 10.84
CA SER A 26 8.65 -0.36 10.57
C SER A 26 7.71 -0.57 9.38
N GLU A 27 7.01 0.47 8.94
CA GLU A 27 6.09 0.42 7.81
C GLU A 27 6.56 1.27 6.61
N LEU A 28 7.61 2.09 6.78
CA LEU A 28 8.09 3.00 5.75
C LEU A 28 9.29 2.39 4.99
N LYS A 29 9.04 1.95 3.77
CA LYS A 29 10.06 1.48 2.82
C LYS A 29 11.15 2.55 2.61
N PRO A 30 12.44 2.19 2.54
CA PRO A 30 13.52 3.14 2.23
C PRO A 30 13.28 3.86 0.90
N LEU A 31 13.58 5.15 0.86
CA LEU A 31 13.45 5.95 -0.36
C LEU A 31 14.23 5.35 -1.55
N SER A 32 15.45 4.84 -1.30
CA SER A 32 16.26 4.17 -2.32
C SER A 32 15.55 2.99 -2.98
N ALA A 33 14.79 2.21 -2.20
CA ALA A 33 14.01 1.09 -2.71
C ALA A 33 12.85 1.56 -3.61
N MET A 34 12.19 2.68 -3.27
CA MET A 34 11.17 3.30 -4.12
C MET A 34 11.77 3.84 -5.42
N GLU A 35 12.95 4.49 -5.34
CA GLU A 35 13.68 5.01 -6.50
C GLU A 35 14.13 3.89 -7.44
N ASP A 36 14.63 2.77 -6.90
CA ASP A 36 15.00 1.59 -7.69
C ASP A 36 13.82 0.98 -8.43
N LEU A 37 12.68 0.84 -7.76
CA LEU A 37 11.45 0.34 -8.40
C LEU A 37 10.97 1.32 -9.49
N ARG A 38 11.06 2.61 -9.23
CA ARG A 38 10.70 3.64 -10.21
C ARG A 38 11.62 3.61 -11.44
N ALA A 39 12.91 3.46 -11.24
CA ALA A 39 13.87 3.31 -12.35
C ALA A 39 13.60 2.07 -13.22
N LYS A 40 13.03 1.02 -12.63
CA LYS A 40 12.58 -0.20 -13.33
C LYS A 40 11.19 -0.03 -14.00
N GLY A 41 10.53 1.13 -13.87
CA GLY A 41 9.17 1.37 -14.37
C GLY A 41 8.09 0.59 -13.61
N LEU A 42 8.37 0.18 -12.38
CA LEU A 42 7.48 -0.62 -11.53
C LEU A 42 6.88 0.18 -10.35
N TYR A 43 7.06 1.50 -10.32
CA TYR A 43 6.56 2.33 -9.24
C TYR A 43 5.99 3.64 -9.73
N ASP A 44 4.72 3.87 -9.47
CA ASP A 44 3.99 5.07 -9.87
C ASP A 44 3.66 5.93 -8.63
N PRO A 45 4.50 6.94 -8.32
CA PRO A 45 4.20 7.88 -7.25
C PRO A 45 3.24 8.96 -7.75
N LEU A 46 1.95 8.81 -7.46
CA LEU A 46 0.90 9.73 -7.89
C LEU A 46 0.62 10.80 -6.84
N ARG A 47 0.56 12.05 -7.26
CA ARG A 47 0.03 13.18 -6.50
C ARG A 47 -1.32 13.59 -7.08
N PHE A 48 -2.30 13.78 -6.21
CA PHE A 48 -3.65 14.22 -6.57
C PHE A 48 -3.80 15.70 -6.24
N LEU A 49 -4.30 16.45 -7.20
CA LEU A 49 -4.46 17.90 -7.13
C LEU A 49 -5.92 18.29 -7.30
N ASP A 50 -6.35 19.33 -6.60
CA ASP A 50 -7.62 19.98 -6.87
C ASP A 50 -7.58 20.86 -8.13
N GLU A 51 -8.64 21.64 -8.37
CA GLU A 51 -8.75 22.53 -9.54
C GLU A 51 -7.77 23.71 -9.47
N ASN A 52 -7.35 24.09 -8.25
CA ASN A 52 -6.41 25.19 -8.00
C ASN A 52 -4.95 24.73 -7.98
N GLY A 53 -4.69 23.41 -8.10
CA GLY A 53 -3.36 22.83 -8.01
C GLY A 53 -2.89 22.53 -6.60
N GLU A 54 -3.79 22.61 -5.59
CA GLU A 54 -3.48 22.23 -4.22
C GLU A 54 -3.46 20.72 -4.06
N THR A 55 -2.51 20.21 -3.27
CA THR A 55 -2.36 18.79 -3.02
C THR A 55 -3.50 18.26 -2.15
N LEU A 56 -4.21 17.26 -2.64
CA LEU A 56 -5.25 16.53 -1.93
C LEU A 56 -4.74 15.27 -1.25
N GLY A 57 -3.73 14.63 -1.83
CA GLY A 57 -3.13 13.41 -1.31
C GLY A 57 -2.18 12.75 -2.28
N TYR A 58 -1.68 11.59 -1.86
CA TYR A 58 -0.71 10.79 -2.59
C TYR A 58 -1.13 9.32 -2.62
N ALA A 59 -0.85 8.63 -3.73
CA ALA A 59 -0.84 7.18 -3.82
C ALA A 59 0.50 6.74 -4.40
N LEU A 60 1.23 5.90 -3.68
CA LEU A 60 2.45 5.30 -4.16
C LEU A 60 2.15 3.86 -4.50
N LEU A 61 2.31 3.50 -5.77
CA LEU A 61 1.77 2.29 -6.35
C LEU A 61 2.89 1.41 -6.89
N TRP A 62 3.00 0.21 -6.37
CA TRP A 62 4.00 -0.77 -6.80
C TRP A 62 3.36 -1.75 -7.79
N ARG A 63 3.74 -1.64 -9.06
CA ARG A 63 3.16 -2.45 -10.13
C ARG A 63 3.85 -3.80 -10.26
N HIS A 64 3.06 -4.84 -10.46
CA HIS A 64 3.56 -6.10 -10.97
C HIS A 64 4.01 -5.93 -12.43
N LYS A 65 4.98 -6.72 -12.86
CA LYS A 65 5.58 -6.65 -14.22
C LYS A 65 4.58 -6.86 -15.38
N ASP A 66 3.44 -7.53 -15.13
CA ASP A 66 2.38 -7.68 -16.16
C ASP A 66 1.48 -6.43 -16.28
N GLY A 67 1.63 -5.47 -15.39
CA GLY A 67 0.88 -4.21 -15.38
C GLY A 67 -0.55 -4.31 -14.87
N ARG A 68 -1.10 -5.51 -14.69
CA ARG A 68 -2.49 -5.72 -14.25
C ARG A 68 -2.64 -5.66 -12.72
N TYR A 69 -1.66 -6.17 -11.97
CA TYR A 69 -1.70 -6.19 -10.50
C TYR A 69 -0.85 -5.04 -9.95
N ILE A 70 -1.45 -4.30 -9.04
CA ILE A 70 -0.84 -3.12 -8.41
C ILE A 70 -1.01 -3.21 -6.89
N LEU A 71 0.10 -3.21 -6.17
CA LEU A 71 0.10 -3.02 -4.72
C LEU A 71 0.00 -1.53 -4.41
N ILE A 72 -1.01 -1.12 -3.66
CA ILE A 72 -1.09 0.23 -3.09
C ILE A 72 -0.15 0.24 -1.87
N ASP A 73 1.10 0.64 -2.13
CA ASP A 73 2.16 0.65 -1.13
C ASP A 73 1.88 1.71 -0.06
N TYR A 74 1.46 2.91 -0.50
CA TYR A 74 1.03 4.00 0.41
C TYR A 74 -0.16 4.76 -0.17
N LEU A 75 -1.15 5.03 0.67
CA LEU A 75 -2.25 5.95 0.40
C LEU A 75 -2.28 7.00 1.51
N CYS A 76 -1.88 8.22 1.21
CA CYS A 76 -1.73 9.29 2.19
C CYS A 76 -2.63 10.49 1.85
N VAL A 77 -3.40 10.93 2.85
CA VAL A 77 -4.12 12.21 2.83
C VAL A 77 -3.49 13.11 3.89
N PRO A 78 -2.88 14.24 3.51
CA PRO A 78 -2.28 15.19 4.45
C PRO A 78 -3.24 15.59 5.56
N ALA A 79 -2.73 15.83 6.76
CA ALA A 79 -3.55 16.09 7.96
C ALA A 79 -4.60 17.19 7.73
N ALA A 80 -4.23 18.28 7.05
CA ALA A 80 -5.11 19.40 6.73
C ALA A 80 -6.29 19.04 5.79
N GLN A 81 -6.22 17.91 5.09
CA GLN A 81 -7.23 17.45 4.12
C GLN A 81 -8.06 16.26 4.65
N ARG A 82 -7.75 15.73 5.84
CA ARG A 82 -8.46 14.58 6.42
C ARG A 82 -9.90 14.91 6.79
N ASN A 83 -10.72 13.88 6.93
CA ASN A 83 -12.16 13.96 7.31
C ASN A 83 -13.05 14.73 6.32
N ARG A 84 -12.59 14.94 5.06
CA ARG A 84 -13.31 15.64 3.98
C ARG A 84 -13.73 14.70 2.84
N GLY A 85 -13.69 13.38 3.07
CA GLY A 85 -13.99 12.38 2.04
C GLY A 85 -12.93 12.25 0.95
N ILE A 86 -11.75 12.85 1.12
CA ILE A 86 -10.67 12.87 0.11
C ILE A 86 -10.19 11.46 -0.18
N GLY A 87 -9.96 10.62 0.85
CA GLY A 87 -9.47 9.25 0.65
C GLY A 87 -10.33 8.42 -0.32
N ALA A 88 -11.66 8.49 -0.19
CA ALA A 88 -12.57 7.79 -1.11
C ALA A 88 -12.47 8.35 -2.53
N LYS A 89 -12.31 9.66 -2.68
CA LYS A 89 -12.10 10.29 -3.99
C LYS A 89 -10.78 9.88 -4.64
N LEU A 90 -9.71 9.69 -3.84
CA LEU A 90 -8.42 9.21 -4.34
C LEU A 90 -8.54 7.77 -4.85
N ILE A 91 -9.22 6.89 -4.10
CA ILE A 91 -9.43 5.48 -4.53
C ILE A 91 -10.25 5.43 -5.83
N ALA A 92 -11.36 6.16 -5.92
CA ALA A 92 -12.15 6.23 -7.14
C ALA A 92 -11.33 6.76 -8.33
N ALA A 93 -10.56 7.82 -8.09
CA ALA A 93 -9.72 8.42 -9.11
C ALA A 93 -8.57 7.49 -9.59
N MET A 94 -8.03 6.64 -8.73
CA MET A 94 -7.08 5.59 -9.14
C MET A 94 -7.75 4.56 -10.07
N GLN A 95 -8.98 4.13 -9.75
CA GLN A 95 -9.74 3.20 -10.60
C GLN A 95 -10.00 3.81 -11.98
N ASP A 96 -10.30 5.11 -12.06
CA ASP A 96 -10.51 5.82 -13.33
C ASP A 96 -9.21 6.01 -14.14
N TYR A 97 -8.06 6.03 -13.48
CA TYR A 97 -6.76 6.26 -14.12
C TYR A 97 -6.15 5.00 -14.75
N TYR A 98 -6.34 3.84 -14.11
CA TYR A 98 -5.82 2.56 -14.60
C TYR A 98 -6.89 1.82 -15.42
N PRO A 99 -6.48 0.87 -16.30
CA PRO A 99 -7.43 0.01 -17.02
C PRO A 99 -8.44 -0.68 -16.09
N GLU A 100 -9.66 -0.91 -16.58
CA GLU A 100 -10.76 -1.49 -15.81
C GLU A 100 -10.43 -2.88 -15.23
N GLU A 101 -9.59 -3.65 -15.91
CA GLU A 101 -9.13 -4.97 -15.47
C GLU A 101 -8.03 -4.93 -14.39
N THR A 102 -7.63 -3.74 -13.94
CA THR A 102 -6.59 -3.58 -12.91
C THR A 102 -7.06 -4.13 -11.57
N VAL A 103 -6.19 -4.91 -10.94
CA VAL A 103 -6.40 -5.50 -9.62
C VAL A 103 -5.52 -4.74 -8.62
N PHE A 104 -6.16 -3.93 -7.78
CA PHE A 104 -5.47 -3.26 -6.69
C PHE A 104 -5.46 -4.16 -5.46
N ILE A 105 -4.29 -4.32 -4.86
CA ILE A 105 -4.05 -5.03 -3.60
C ILE A 105 -3.48 -4.02 -2.62
N TRP A 106 -3.83 -4.11 -1.36
CA TRP A 106 -3.12 -3.39 -0.29
C TRP A 106 -3.24 -4.08 1.05
N GLU A 107 -2.34 -3.71 1.93
CA GLU A 107 -2.24 -4.18 3.28
C GLU A 107 -2.74 -3.09 4.24
N SER A 108 -3.54 -3.49 5.19
CA SER A 108 -3.99 -2.62 6.28
C SER A 108 -3.73 -3.33 7.59
N GLU A 109 -3.15 -2.64 8.57
CA GLU A 109 -2.86 -3.21 9.88
C GLU A 109 -4.00 -4.11 10.36
N ALA A 110 -3.65 -5.27 10.89
CA ALA A 110 -4.60 -6.20 11.50
C ALA A 110 -4.91 -5.78 12.94
N PRO A 111 -6.14 -6.03 13.44
CA PRO A 111 -6.47 -5.79 14.84
C PRO A 111 -5.51 -6.54 15.77
N THR A 112 -5.07 -5.85 16.82
CA THR A 112 -4.05 -6.33 17.78
C THR A 112 -4.68 -6.99 19.01
N GLY A 113 -5.98 -6.78 19.27
CA GLY A 113 -6.66 -7.12 20.52
C GLY A 113 -6.61 -6.01 21.57
N ASP A 114 -5.89 -4.91 21.30
CA ASP A 114 -5.91 -3.71 22.14
C ASP A 114 -7.02 -2.75 21.67
N PRO A 115 -8.09 -2.54 22.45
CA PRO A 115 -9.21 -1.70 22.04
C PRO A 115 -8.82 -0.26 21.67
N ALA A 116 -7.74 0.27 22.26
CA ALA A 116 -7.28 1.64 21.98
C ALA A 116 -6.72 1.76 20.56
N GLN A 117 -5.94 0.77 20.12
CA GLN A 117 -5.37 0.69 18.77
C GLN A 117 -6.43 0.23 17.75
N ASP A 118 -7.18 -0.80 18.10
CA ASP A 118 -8.13 -1.47 17.21
C ASP A 118 -9.25 -0.54 16.72
N THR A 119 -9.64 0.46 17.50
CA THR A 119 -10.65 1.44 17.08
C THR A 119 -10.28 2.12 15.76
N MET A 120 -9.02 2.56 15.61
CA MET A 120 -8.54 3.21 14.38
C MET A 120 -8.35 2.21 13.25
N ILE A 121 -7.82 1.03 13.55
CA ILE A 121 -7.59 -0.06 12.59
C ILE A 121 -8.91 -0.51 11.98
N LEU A 122 -9.91 -0.81 12.79
CA LEU A 122 -11.24 -1.24 12.34
C LEU A 122 -11.94 -0.15 11.52
N ARG A 123 -11.84 1.12 11.93
CA ARG A 123 -12.37 2.26 11.16
C ARG A 123 -11.72 2.36 9.78
N ARG A 124 -10.41 2.07 9.66
CA ARG A 124 -9.67 2.06 8.38
C ARG A 124 -10.13 0.92 7.49
N LEU A 125 -10.24 -0.29 8.03
CA LEU A 125 -10.75 -1.45 7.29
C LEU A 125 -12.18 -1.23 6.78
N ASP A 126 -13.07 -0.67 7.62
CA ASP A 126 -14.43 -0.34 7.22
C ASP A 126 -14.48 0.77 6.16
N PHE A 127 -13.56 1.72 6.22
CA PHE A 127 -13.43 2.74 5.17
C PHE A 127 -13.10 2.10 3.82
N TYR A 128 -12.13 1.19 3.75
CA TYR A 128 -11.77 0.51 2.50
C TYR A 128 -12.91 -0.35 1.96
N ARG A 129 -13.63 -1.06 2.83
CA ARG A 129 -14.83 -1.81 2.42
C ARG A 129 -15.90 -0.91 1.83
N ARG A 130 -16.16 0.25 2.40
CA ARG A 130 -17.09 1.24 1.81
C ARG A 130 -16.62 1.81 0.48
N CYS A 131 -15.33 1.77 0.20
CA CYS A 131 -14.77 2.13 -1.11
C CYS A 131 -14.83 0.98 -2.12
N GLY A 132 -15.46 -0.16 -1.78
CA GLY A 132 -15.65 -1.30 -2.66
C GLY A 132 -14.60 -2.40 -2.54
N ALA A 133 -13.65 -2.27 -1.61
CA ALA A 133 -12.64 -3.29 -1.39
C ALA A 133 -13.21 -4.53 -0.70
N SER A 134 -12.81 -5.71 -1.17
CA SER A 134 -13.02 -7.00 -0.52
C SER A 134 -11.84 -7.35 0.37
N THR A 135 -12.10 -7.89 1.57
CA THR A 135 -11.05 -8.46 2.40
C THR A 135 -10.72 -9.85 1.86
N LEU A 136 -9.43 -10.13 1.68
CA LEU A 136 -8.94 -11.44 1.25
C LEU A 136 -8.90 -12.41 2.44
N GLY A 137 -8.92 -13.71 2.16
CA GLY A 137 -8.93 -14.78 3.16
C GLY A 137 -7.55 -15.09 3.75
N TYR A 138 -6.49 -14.43 3.29
CA TYR A 138 -5.14 -14.57 3.82
C TYR A 138 -4.64 -13.26 4.42
N ASP A 139 -3.87 -13.37 5.48
CA ASP A 139 -3.14 -12.26 6.10
C ASP A 139 -1.66 -12.30 5.66
N CYS A 140 -0.92 -11.24 5.94
CA CYS A 140 0.54 -11.25 5.83
C CYS A 140 1.19 -10.59 7.04
N ALA A 141 2.48 -10.83 7.22
CA ALA A 141 3.29 -10.03 8.12
C ALA A 141 4.56 -9.58 7.39
N LEU A 142 4.82 -8.29 7.48
CA LEU A 142 5.92 -7.62 6.80
C LEU A 142 6.75 -6.93 7.86
N PHE A 143 8.02 -7.28 7.99
CA PHE A 143 8.89 -6.75 9.04
C PHE A 143 8.28 -6.86 10.44
N GLY A 144 7.52 -7.95 10.68
CA GLY A 144 6.86 -8.24 11.95
C GLY A 144 5.51 -7.54 12.16
N VAL A 145 5.14 -6.58 11.32
CA VAL A 145 3.82 -5.94 11.39
C VAL A 145 2.77 -6.82 10.70
N HIS A 146 1.68 -7.12 11.39
CA HIS A 146 0.59 -7.97 10.88
C HIS A 146 -0.43 -7.14 10.09
N PHE A 147 -0.78 -7.60 8.89
CA PHE A 147 -1.72 -6.94 7.98
C PHE A 147 -2.85 -7.86 7.54
N LYS A 148 -4.04 -7.27 7.41
CA LYS A 148 -5.15 -7.76 6.58
C LYS A 148 -4.94 -7.34 5.14
N ASN A 149 -5.13 -8.28 4.22
CA ASN A 149 -5.03 -8.00 2.80
C ASN A 149 -6.40 -7.67 2.20
N LEU A 150 -6.43 -6.67 1.33
CA LEU A 150 -7.63 -6.22 0.64
C LEU A 150 -7.40 -6.21 -0.87
N CYS A 151 -8.49 -6.38 -1.61
CA CYS A 151 -8.50 -6.33 -3.06
C CYS A 151 -9.63 -5.43 -3.56
N LEU A 152 -9.34 -4.63 -4.58
CA LEU A 152 -10.32 -3.84 -5.32
C LEU A 152 -10.16 -4.16 -6.82
N ALA A 153 -11.13 -4.87 -7.37
CA ALA A 153 -11.19 -5.27 -8.78
C ALA A 153 -12.63 -5.62 -9.16
N SER A 154 -12.95 -5.57 -10.44
CA SER A 154 -14.25 -6.00 -10.96
C SER A 154 -14.08 -6.71 -12.31
N PRO A 155 -14.30 -8.04 -12.40
CA PRO A 155 -14.57 -8.96 -11.29
C PRO A 155 -13.31 -9.17 -10.41
N VAL A 156 -13.52 -9.58 -9.16
CA VAL A 156 -12.40 -9.99 -8.27
C VAL A 156 -11.87 -11.34 -8.79
N PRO A 157 -10.56 -11.46 -9.07
CA PRO A 157 -9.93 -12.72 -9.46
C PRO A 157 -9.97 -13.77 -8.34
N GLU A 158 -9.63 -15.00 -8.67
CA GLU A 158 -9.44 -16.07 -7.69
C GLU A 158 -8.34 -15.68 -6.69
N GLU A 159 -8.57 -15.94 -5.41
CA GLU A 159 -7.68 -15.51 -4.33
C GLU A 159 -6.26 -16.10 -4.45
N GLU A 160 -6.14 -17.32 -4.95
CA GLU A 160 -4.86 -17.96 -5.21
C GLU A 160 -4.01 -17.20 -6.25
N ASP A 161 -4.67 -16.63 -7.28
CA ASP A 161 -4.00 -15.80 -8.28
C ASP A 161 -3.54 -14.48 -7.67
N ILE A 162 -4.39 -13.86 -6.85
CA ILE A 162 -4.04 -12.61 -6.15
C ILE A 162 -2.84 -12.86 -5.23
N LEU A 163 -2.88 -13.90 -4.40
CA LEU A 163 -1.79 -14.27 -3.50
C LEU A 163 -0.49 -14.51 -4.27
N ARG A 164 -0.53 -15.28 -5.35
CA ARG A 164 0.65 -15.55 -6.17
C ARG A 164 1.25 -14.25 -6.73
N LYS A 165 0.43 -13.34 -7.26
CA LYS A 165 0.88 -12.05 -7.78
C LYS A 165 1.42 -11.13 -6.69
N HIS A 166 0.79 -11.12 -5.53
CA HIS A 166 1.26 -10.40 -4.38
C HIS A 166 2.67 -10.87 -3.94
N GLN A 167 2.88 -12.18 -3.86
CA GLN A 167 4.22 -12.75 -3.62
C GLN A 167 5.24 -12.39 -4.71
N GLU A 168 4.84 -12.42 -6.00
CA GLU A 168 5.71 -12.05 -7.11
C GLU A 168 6.15 -10.58 -7.04
N ILE A 169 5.27 -9.66 -6.59
CA ILE A 169 5.61 -8.25 -6.37
C ILE A 169 6.75 -8.12 -5.35
N TYR A 170 6.64 -8.74 -4.17
CA TYR A 170 7.69 -8.68 -3.16
C TYR A 170 8.99 -9.36 -3.62
N ARG A 171 8.91 -10.54 -4.25
CA ARG A 171 10.07 -11.27 -4.75
C ARG A 171 10.82 -10.54 -5.87
N ALA A 172 10.20 -9.57 -6.54
CA ALA A 172 10.87 -8.73 -7.53
C ALA A 172 11.86 -7.72 -6.92
N GLN A 173 11.75 -7.43 -5.61
CA GLN A 173 12.60 -6.48 -4.90
C GLN A 173 13.51 -7.15 -3.87
N PHE A 174 13.03 -8.21 -3.22
CA PHE A 174 13.75 -8.89 -2.14
C PHE A 174 14.57 -10.05 -2.65
N THR A 175 15.81 -10.22 -2.14
CA THR A 175 16.52 -11.47 -2.31
C THR A 175 15.78 -12.61 -1.59
N PRO A 176 15.98 -13.89 -1.97
CA PRO A 176 15.33 -15.00 -1.28
C PRO A 176 15.57 -15.01 0.23
N GLU A 177 16.78 -14.64 0.66
CA GLU A 177 17.18 -14.59 2.08
C GLU A 177 16.41 -13.47 2.82
N ARG A 178 16.37 -12.27 2.27
CA ARG A 178 15.60 -11.15 2.85
C ARG A 178 14.10 -11.44 2.86
N TYR A 179 13.57 -12.02 1.77
CA TYR A 179 12.17 -12.41 1.71
C TYR A 179 11.84 -13.41 2.84
N ALA A 180 12.63 -14.46 3.01
CA ALA A 180 12.41 -15.46 4.05
C ALA A 180 12.54 -14.90 5.48
N ARG A 181 13.36 -13.87 5.67
CA ARG A 181 13.61 -13.25 6.99
C ARG A 181 12.53 -12.26 7.41
N PHE A 182 11.93 -11.52 6.47
CA PHE A 182 11.10 -10.37 6.80
C PHE A 182 9.66 -10.45 6.28
N ILE A 183 9.37 -11.37 5.34
CA ILE A 183 8.08 -11.44 4.66
C ILE A 183 7.41 -12.79 4.95
N GLN A 184 6.28 -12.75 5.66
CA GLN A 184 5.38 -13.90 5.85
C GLN A 184 4.13 -13.65 4.98
N LEU A 185 4.14 -14.13 3.75
CA LEU A 185 3.05 -13.94 2.79
C LEU A 185 2.75 -15.28 2.07
N PRO A 186 1.66 -15.99 2.43
CA PRO A 186 0.72 -15.62 3.49
C PRO A 186 1.29 -15.85 4.89
N LEU A 187 0.73 -15.17 5.89
CA LEU A 187 0.93 -15.53 7.29
C LEU A 187 0.07 -16.78 7.57
N VAL A 188 0.72 -17.88 7.91
CA VAL A 188 0.02 -19.16 8.15
C VAL A 188 -0.87 -19.05 9.38
N PRO A 189 -2.14 -19.52 9.34
CA PRO A 189 -3.02 -19.48 10.49
C PRO A 189 -2.39 -20.16 11.71
N GLY A 190 -2.30 -19.42 12.82
CA GLY A 190 -1.68 -19.88 14.06
C GLY A 190 -0.19 -19.57 14.21
N GLU A 191 0.50 -19.16 13.15
CA GLU A 191 1.83 -18.58 13.25
C GLU A 191 1.77 -17.15 13.80
N LYS A 192 2.83 -16.77 14.52
CA LYS A 192 3.03 -15.41 14.98
C LYS A 192 3.87 -14.65 13.95
N PRO A 193 3.59 -13.34 13.76
CA PRO A 193 4.53 -12.46 13.07
C PRO A 193 5.93 -12.56 13.70
N PHE A 194 6.96 -12.35 12.89
CA PHE A 194 8.32 -12.16 13.38
C PHE A 194 8.40 -10.94 14.33
N GLU A 195 9.54 -10.73 14.97
CA GLU A 195 9.75 -9.49 15.71
C GLU A 195 9.69 -8.27 14.79
N ILE A 196 9.09 -7.19 15.29
CA ILE A 196 8.99 -5.94 14.50
C ILE A 196 10.39 -5.36 14.31
N THR A 197 10.71 -5.08 13.06
CA THR A 197 11.99 -4.49 12.65
C THR A 197 11.75 -3.38 11.63
N ASP A 198 12.72 -2.48 11.48
CA ASP A 198 12.66 -1.44 10.47
C ASP A 198 13.02 -2.00 9.08
N TRP A 199 12.47 -1.41 8.03
CA TRP A 199 12.76 -1.79 6.64
C TRP A 199 14.24 -1.64 6.24
N THR A 200 15.00 -0.87 6.98
CA THR A 200 16.43 -0.62 6.76
C THR A 200 17.35 -1.69 7.35
N GLU A 201 16.81 -2.61 8.16
CA GLU A 201 17.64 -3.69 8.71
C GLU A 201 18.06 -4.69 7.64
N GLU A 202 19.35 -5.04 7.64
CA GLU A 202 19.99 -6.01 6.74
C GLU A 202 19.98 -7.44 7.30
#